data_a0ddb41335d514990835e8387ddb0ebc
#
_entry.id   a0ddb41335d514990835e8387ddb0ebc
#
_cell.length_a   1.000
_cell.length_b   1.000
_cell.length_c   1.000
_cell.angle_alpha   90.00
_cell.angle_beta   90.00
_cell.angle_gamma   90.00
#
_symmetry.space_group_name_H-M   'P 1'
#
loop_
_entity.id
_entity.type
_entity.pdbx_description
1 polymer ?
#
loop_
_entity_poly.entity_id
_entity_poly.type
_entity_poly.pdbx_seq_one_letter_code
_entity_poly.pdbx_strand_id
1 'polypeptide(L)'
;MASQLVIKNLHVQVEGREILKGIDLTVNKGEIHAVMGPNGSGKSTLANTLAGNPKYVVTAGEIFYKGENLLAWKPDERARKGIFLAFQYPMAIPGVTVANFLRTALNAKRKENGTNGDAKAISIPEFRKLMTQRMELLKLDTTFATRYLNDGFSGGEKKRVEILQMAVLNPELAVLDETDSGLDIDALRIVSEGVNAVAGPDIGILLITHYQRILNYIKPHFVHVMVNGKFAISGGPELALQLEEKGYDWLKEEAVK
;
A
#
# COMPACT_ATOMS: atom_id res chain seq x y z
N MET A 1 -7.49 -1.81 21.44
CA MET A 1 -6.21 -1.60 20.70
C MET A 1 -6.25 -0.21 20.09
N ALA A 2 -5.14 0.53 20.08
CA ALA A 2 -5.14 1.85 19.46
C ALA A 2 -5.19 1.69 17.93
N SER A 3 -6.14 2.37 17.28
CA SER A 3 -6.30 2.36 15.84
C SER A 3 -5.05 2.94 15.15
N GLN A 4 -4.55 2.27 14.11
CA GLN A 4 -3.35 2.73 13.41
C GLN A 4 -3.63 3.82 12.40
N LEU A 5 -4.70 3.65 11.60
CA LEU A 5 -5.20 4.64 10.66
C LEU A 5 -6.68 4.87 10.95
N VAL A 6 -7.09 6.13 11.07
CA VAL A 6 -8.49 6.53 11.19
C VAL A 6 -8.78 7.63 10.19
N ILE A 7 -9.72 7.40 9.31
CA ILE A 7 -10.23 8.35 8.32
C ILE A 7 -11.66 8.68 8.71
N LYS A 8 -11.99 9.99 8.75
CA LYS A 8 -13.32 10.47 9.10
C LYS A 8 -13.83 11.44 8.06
N ASN A 9 -14.94 11.09 7.44
CA ASN A 9 -15.66 11.91 6.47
C ASN A 9 -14.73 12.57 5.43
N LEU A 10 -13.84 11.79 4.81
CA LEU A 10 -12.80 12.29 3.93
C LEU A 10 -13.35 12.67 2.56
N HIS A 11 -13.15 13.93 2.18
CA HIS A 11 -13.46 14.47 0.86
C HIS A 11 -12.16 14.86 0.14
N VAL A 12 -12.02 14.46 -1.12
CA VAL A 12 -10.81 14.73 -1.90
C VAL A 12 -11.16 15.17 -3.31
N GLN A 13 -10.50 16.21 -3.77
CA GLN A 13 -10.58 16.71 -5.14
C GLN A 13 -9.28 16.42 -5.92
N VAL A 14 -9.44 16.15 -7.22
CA VAL A 14 -8.36 16.03 -8.19
C VAL A 14 -8.73 16.93 -9.38
N GLU A 15 -7.85 17.89 -9.73
CA GLU A 15 -8.09 18.84 -10.81
C GLU A 15 -9.46 19.56 -10.71
N GLY A 16 -9.84 19.94 -9.48
CA GLY A 16 -11.09 20.64 -9.20
C GLY A 16 -12.35 19.76 -9.18
N ARG A 17 -12.23 18.47 -9.42
CA ARG A 17 -13.37 17.53 -9.35
C ARG A 17 -13.32 16.74 -8.05
N GLU A 18 -14.42 16.69 -7.34
CA GLU A 18 -14.55 15.85 -6.15
C GLU A 18 -14.62 14.37 -6.53
N ILE A 19 -13.66 13.59 -6.02
CA ILE A 19 -13.53 12.16 -6.26
C ILE A 19 -13.94 11.35 -5.05
N LEU A 20 -13.42 11.67 -3.84
CA LEU A 20 -13.88 11.05 -2.59
C LEU A 20 -14.90 11.95 -1.93
N LYS A 21 -15.98 11.34 -1.44
CA LYS A 21 -17.21 12.01 -1.03
C LYS A 21 -17.68 11.55 0.36
N GLY A 22 -16.80 11.66 1.36
CA GLY A 22 -17.10 11.25 2.73
C GLY A 22 -16.74 9.78 2.98
N ILE A 23 -15.44 9.48 2.95
CA ILE A 23 -14.92 8.15 3.29
C ILE A 23 -14.65 8.08 4.78
N ASP A 24 -15.19 7.04 5.42
CA ASP A 24 -14.89 6.63 6.78
C ASP A 24 -14.19 5.26 6.76
N LEU A 25 -13.01 5.15 7.39
CA LEU A 25 -12.25 3.91 7.46
C LEU A 25 -11.39 3.88 8.72
N THR A 26 -11.39 2.74 9.40
CA THR A 26 -10.45 2.47 10.48
C THR A 26 -9.68 1.21 10.16
N VAL A 27 -8.34 1.28 10.20
CA VAL A 27 -7.44 0.13 10.05
C VAL A 27 -6.64 0.00 11.34
N ASN A 28 -6.72 -1.16 11.98
CA ASN A 28 -5.91 -1.46 13.17
C ASN A 28 -4.64 -2.22 12.79
N LYS A 29 -3.69 -2.28 13.72
CA LYS A 29 -2.53 -3.15 13.58
C LYS A 29 -2.97 -4.61 13.44
N GLY A 30 -2.30 -5.36 12.56
CA GLY A 30 -2.59 -6.76 12.28
C GLY A 30 -3.79 -6.99 11.37
N GLU A 31 -4.49 -5.94 10.93
CA GLU A 31 -5.63 -6.08 10.03
C GLU A 31 -5.23 -5.90 8.57
N ILE A 32 -5.87 -6.69 7.72
CA ILE A 32 -5.82 -6.55 6.25
C ILE A 32 -7.21 -6.14 5.79
N HIS A 33 -7.30 -4.95 5.21
CA HIS A 33 -8.51 -4.40 4.61
C HIS A 33 -8.37 -4.41 3.09
N ALA A 34 -9.33 -4.99 2.39
CA ALA A 34 -9.42 -4.92 0.94
C ALA A 34 -10.38 -3.80 0.52
N VAL A 35 -9.94 -2.93 -0.38
CA VAL A 35 -10.81 -1.94 -1.03
C VAL A 35 -11.01 -2.38 -2.47
N MET A 36 -12.24 -2.75 -2.79
CA MET A 36 -12.66 -3.19 -4.11
C MET A 36 -13.59 -2.16 -4.75
N GLY A 37 -13.82 -2.28 -6.04
CA GLY A 37 -14.78 -1.43 -6.77
C GLY A 37 -14.39 -1.23 -8.23
N PRO A 38 -15.29 -0.73 -9.06
CA PRO A 38 -15.04 -0.52 -10.48
C PRO A 38 -13.93 0.52 -10.72
N ASN A 39 -13.41 0.54 -11.94
CA ASN A 39 -12.44 1.57 -12.34
C ASN A 39 -13.08 2.96 -12.23
N GLY A 40 -12.29 3.94 -11.76
CA GLY A 40 -12.77 5.30 -11.55
C GLY A 40 -13.60 5.51 -10.26
N SER A 41 -13.76 4.49 -9.40
CA SER A 41 -14.52 4.65 -8.14
C SER A 41 -13.83 5.48 -7.07
N GLY A 42 -12.51 5.76 -7.19
CA GLY A 42 -11.75 6.57 -6.24
C GLY A 42 -10.69 5.81 -5.44
N LYS A 43 -10.48 4.53 -5.66
CA LYS A 43 -9.54 3.67 -4.90
C LYS A 43 -8.11 4.22 -4.89
N SER A 44 -7.54 4.47 -6.07
CA SER A 44 -6.18 5.03 -6.17
C SER A 44 -6.11 6.48 -5.68
N THR A 45 -7.24 7.22 -5.70
CA THR A 45 -7.34 8.53 -5.05
C THR A 45 -7.13 8.41 -3.55
N LEU A 46 -7.75 7.42 -2.90
CA LEU A 46 -7.53 7.13 -1.48
C LEU A 46 -6.06 6.80 -1.20
N ALA A 47 -5.45 5.89 -1.98
CA ALA A 47 -4.05 5.50 -1.83
C ALA A 47 -3.10 6.70 -1.94
N ASN A 48 -3.26 7.51 -2.98
CA ASN A 48 -2.41 8.68 -3.22
C ASN A 48 -2.61 9.78 -2.17
N THR A 49 -3.84 9.95 -1.65
CA THR A 49 -4.13 10.88 -0.55
C THR A 49 -3.40 10.46 0.71
N LEU A 50 -3.42 9.17 1.05
CA LEU A 50 -2.69 8.61 2.20
C LEU A 50 -1.17 8.77 2.06
N ALA A 51 -0.65 8.64 0.85
CA ALA A 51 0.77 8.88 0.56
C ALA A 51 1.16 10.37 0.57
N GLY A 52 0.19 11.29 0.55
CA GLY A 52 0.44 12.74 0.55
C GLY A 52 0.78 13.32 -0.81
N ASN A 53 0.35 12.70 -1.90
CA ASN A 53 0.57 13.22 -3.24
C ASN A 53 -0.15 14.58 -3.40
N PRO A 54 0.55 15.68 -3.73
CA PRO A 54 0.00 17.04 -3.72
C PRO A 54 -1.08 17.31 -4.79
N LYS A 55 -1.24 16.41 -5.76
CA LYS A 55 -2.34 16.51 -6.75
C LYS A 55 -3.71 16.19 -6.14
N TYR A 56 -3.74 15.53 -4.99
CA TYR A 56 -4.94 15.07 -4.30
C TYR A 56 -5.24 16.00 -3.13
N VAL A 57 -6.17 16.93 -3.33
CA VAL A 57 -6.47 17.99 -2.38
C VAL A 57 -7.60 17.55 -1.45
N VAL A 58 -7.29 17.42 -0.15
CA VAL A 58 -8.30 17.16 0.88
C VAL A 58 -9.09 18.44 1.10
N THR A 59 -10.40 18.40 0.87
CA THR A 59 -11.31 19.55 1.00
C THR A 59 -12.12 19.52 2.29
N ALA A 60 -12.34 18.33 2.86
CA ALA A 60 -12.98 18.14 4.16
C ALA A 60 -12.61 16.80 4.76
N GLY A 61 -12.87 16.63 6.05
CA GLY A 61 -12.58 15.41 6.80
C GLY A 61 -11.20 15.40 7.44
N GLU A 62 -10.90 14.30 8.12
CA GLU A 62 -9.70 14.15 8.92
C GLU A 62 -9.05 12.79 8.64
N ILE A 63 -7.72 12.75 8.71
CA ILE A 63 -6.95 11.50 8.68
C ILE A 63 -5.98 11.50 9.85
N PHE A 64 -6.11 10.52 10.72
CA PHE A 64 -5.18 10.29 11.83
C PHE A 64 -4.37 9.02 11.60
N TYR A 65 -3.09 9.11 11.83
CA TYR A 65 -2.18 7.98 11.87
C TYR A 65 -1.52 7.93 13.24
N LYS A 66 -1.73 6.83 13.97
CA LYS A 66 -1.28 6.68 15.38
C LYS A 66 -1.73 7.84 16.28
N GLY A 67 -2.91 8.40 16.01
CA GLY A 67 -3.47 9.52 16.75
C GLY A 67 -2.97 10.91 16.34
N GLU A 68 -2.00 11.01 15.45
CA GLU A 68 -1.49 12.28 14.92
C GLU A 68 -2.15 12.62 13.58
N ASN A 69 -2.37 13.91 13.31
CA ASN A 69 -2.96 14.37 12.05
C ASN A 69 -2.02 14.13 10.87
N LEU A 70 -2.38 13.15 10.02
CA LEU A 70 -1.61 12.77 8.84
C LEU A 70 -1.48 13.90 7.81
N LEU A 71 -2.48 14.77 7.72
CA LEU A 71 -2.51 15.83 6.71
C LEU A 71 -1.44 16.92 6.96
N ALA A 72 -0.91 17.00 8.18
CA ALA A 72 0.17 17.93 8.52
C ALA A 72 1.54 17.48 7.97
N TRP A 73 1.69 16.22 7.53
CA TRP A 73 2.98 15.66 7.14
C TRP A 73 3.18 15.62 5.63
N LYS A 74 4.40 15.93 5.21
CA LYS A 74 4.84 15.75 3.82
C LYS A 74 4.99 14.26 3.47
N PRO A 75 5.01 13.91 2.17
CA PRO A 75 5.12 12.50 1.75
C PRO A 75 6.32 11.74 2.31
N ASP A 76 7.48 12.40 2.37
CA ASP A 76 8.72 11.82 2.92
C ASP A 76 8.64 11.61 4.45
N GLU A 77 7.95 12.49 5.17
CA GLU A 77 7.70 12.33 6.61
C GLU A 77 6.77 11.14 6.87
N ARG A 78 5.69 10.99 6.07
CA ARG A 78 4.79 9.84 6.15
C ARG A 78 5.55 8.53 5.94
N ALA A 79 6.43 8.47 4.93
CA ALA A 79 7.23 7.29 4.65
C ALA A 79 8.19 6.97 5.80
N ARG A 80 8.89 7.97 6.36
CA ARG A 80 9.79 7.77 7.52
C ARG A 80 9.05 7.30 8.75
N LYS A 81 7.83 7.80 8.98
CA LYS A 81 6.96 7.40 10.10
C LYS A 81 6.31 6.02 9.92
N GLY A 82 6.57 5.35 8.81
CA GLY A 82 6.20 3.95 8.61
C GLY A 82 5.01 3.70 7.70
N ILE A 83 4.58 4.68 6.90
CA ILE A 83 3.58 4.47 5.84
C ILE A 83 4.30 4.12 4.54
N PHE A 84 3.86 3.05 3.89
CA PHE A 84 4.38 2.57 2.61
C PHE A 84 3.27 2.57 1.56
N LEU A 85 3.58 3.04 0.35
CA LEU A 85 2.70 2.91 -0.80
C LEU A 85 3.38 2.05 -1.87
N ALA A 86 2.74 0.93 -2.23
CA ALA A 86 3.02 0.25 -3.48
C ALA A 86 2.20 0.90 -4.59
N PHE A 87 2.88 1.43 -5.60
CA PHE A 87 2.25 2.18 -6.68
C PHE A 87 1.63 1.25 -7.73
N GLN A 88 0.54 1.66 -8.33
CA GLN A 88 -0.01 0.97 -9.49
C GLN A 88 1.03 0.84 -10.62
N TYR A 89 1.77 1.91 -10.89
CA TYR A 89 2.84 1.97 -11.90
C TYR A 89 4.16 2.43 -11.28
N PRO A 90 5.03 1.50 -10.81
CA PRO A 90 6.32 1.88 -10.25
C PRO A 90 7.22 2.53 -11.30
N MET A 91 7.69 3.75 -11.01
CA MET A 91 8.53 4.51 -11.93
C MET A 91 9.99 4.04 -11.87
N ALA A 92 10.68 4.12 -13.01
CA ALA A 92 12.12 3.89 -13.09
C ALA A 92 12.89 5.10 -12.52
N ILE A 93 13.98 4.81 -11.81
CA ILE A 93 14.93 5.82 -11.31
C ILE A 93 16.33 5.49 -11.87
N PRO A 94 16.65 5.99 -13.07
CA PRO A 94 17.95 5.73 -13.67
C PRO A 94 19.09 6.27 -12.79
N GLY A 95 20.20 5.53 -12.73
CA GLY A 95 21.37 5.90 -11.93
C GLY A 95 21.30 5.54 -10.46
N VAL A 96 20.14 5.15 -9.92
CA VAL A 96 19.96 4.73 -8.52
C VAL A 96 19.74 3.23 -8.47
N THR A 97 20.70 2.48 -7.92
CA THR A 97 20.54 1.02 -7.76
C THR A 97 19.52 0.67 -6.69
N VAL A 98 18.88 -0.49 -6.84
CA VAL A 98 17.90 -1.02 -5.85
C VAL A 98 18.52 -1.04 -4.46
N ALA A 99 19.76 -1.54 -4.32
CA ALA A 99 20.45 -1.58 -3.03
C ALA A 99 20.68 -0.19 -2.43
N ASN A 100 21.09 0.77 -3.25
CA ASN A 100 21.39 2.13 -2.77
C ASN A 100 20.12 2.85 -2.33
N PHE A 101 19.04 2.72 -3.11
CA PHE A 101 17.72 3.23 -2.77
C PHE A 101 17.23 2.67 -1.43
N LEU A 102 17.22 1.35 -1.28
CA LEU A 102 16.71 0.68 -0.10
C LEU A 102 17.52 1.00 1.16
N ARG A 103 18.85 1.03 1.05
CA ARG A 103 19.71 1.38 2.20
C ARG A 103 19.50 2.83 2.63
N THR A 104 19.38 3.75 1.68
CA THR A 104 19.14 5.17 1.97
C THR A 104 17.77 5.37 2.64
N ALA A 105 16.70 4.75 2.11
CA ALA A 105 15.38 4.83 2.68
C ALA A 105 15.30 4.20 4.09
N LEU A 106 15.94 3.03 4.29
CA LEU A 106 16.01 2.37 5.60
C LEU A 106 16.74 3.23 6.64
N ASN A 107 17.84 3.87 6.25
CA ASN A 107 18.57 4.77 7.14
C ASN A 107 17.77 6.02 7.49
N ALA A 108 17.04 6.59 6.54
CA ALA A 108 16.14 7.72 6.78
C ALA A 108 15.04 7.36 7.79
N LYS A 109 14.43 6.17 7.66
CA LYS A 109 13.44 5.64 8.61
C LYS A 109 14.04 5.39 9.99
N ARG A 110 15.24 4.79 10.07
CA ARG A 110 15.91 4.55 11.36
C ARG A 110 16.22 5.85 12.09
N LYS A 111 16.66 6.89 11.38
CA LYS A 111 16.94 8.20 11.95
C LYS A 111 15.68 8.86 12.55
N GLU A 112 14.53 8.71 11.91
CA GLU A 112 13.23 9.23 12.40
C GLU A 112 12.81 8.53 13.71
N ASN A 113 13.00 7.21 13.79
CA ASN A 113 12.57 6.40 14.93
C ASN A 113 13.59 6.37 16.09
N GLY A 114 14.77 6.96 15.93
CA GLY A 114 15.80 7.03 16.98
C GLY A 114 15.50 8.11 18.01
N THR A 115 15.45 7.73 19.28
CA THR A 115 15.42 8.68 20.37
C THR A 115 16.76 9.44 20.44
N ASN A 116 16.73 10.78 20.40
CA ASN A 116 17.89 11.67 20.50
C ASN A 116 18.86 11.71 19.31
N GLY A 117 18.46 11.30 18.12
CA GLY A 117 19.34 11.37 16.93
C GLY A 117 20.47 10.32 16.88
N ASP A 118 20.50 9.38 17.81
CA ASP A 118 21.55 8.35 17.96
C ASP A 118 21.31 7.07 17.13
N ALA A 119 20.28 7.04 16.26
CA ALA A 119 20.04 5.88 15.42
C ALA A 119 21.19 5.70 14.41
N LYS A 120 22.07 4.74 14.68
CA LYS A 120 23.16 4.38 13.77
C LYS A 120 22.61 3.88 12.43
N ALA A 121 23.21 4.37 11.35
CA ALA A 121 22.96 3.84 10.03
C ALA A 121 23.25 2.33 10.00
N ILE A 122 22.46 1.57 9.23
CA ILE A 122 22.73 0.14 9.05
C ILE A 122 24.11 -0.04 8.42
N SER A 123 24.92 -0.94 8.98
CA SER A 123 26.21 -1.29 8.39
C SER A 123 26.04 -1.98 7.03
N ILE A 124 27.03 -1.86 6.16
CA ILE A 124 26.97 -2.50 4.83
C ILE A 124 26.81 -4.03 4.93
N PRO A 125 27.53 -4.76 5.81
CA PRO A 125 27.33 -6.20 5.96
C PRO A 125 25.93 -6.57 6.45
N GLU A 126 25.39 -5.86 7.44
CA GLU A 126 24.02 -6.10 7.95
C GLU A 126 22.97 -5.84 6.88
N PHE A 127 23.10 -4.74 6.15
CA PHE A 127 22.17 -4.41 5.07
C PHE A 127 22.22 -5.47 3.96
N ARG A 128 23.43 -5.92 3.56
CA ARG A 128 23.59 -6.96 2.55
C ARG A 128 22.91 -8.27 2.99
N LYS A 129 23.11 -8.70 4.22
CA LYS A 129 22.46 -9.87 4.80
C LYS A 129 20.93 -9.75 4.76
N LEU A 130 20.39 -8.64 5.26
CA LEU A 130 18.96 -8.37 5.24
C LEU A 130 18.39 -8.43 3.82
N MET A 131 19.05 -7.75 2.89
CA MET A 131 18.60 -7.66 1.50
C MET A 131 18.58 -9.04 0.83
N THR A 132 19.65 -9.83 0.97
CA THR A 132 19.71 -11.20 0.43
C THR A 132 18.57 -12.06 0.95
N GLN A 133 18.33 -12.07 2.26
CA GLN A 133 17.21 -12.82 2.85
C GLN A 133 15.85 -12.41 2.29
N ARG A 134 15.62 -11.11 2.06
CA ARG A 134 14.36 -10.63 1.49
C ARG A 134 14.24 -10.92 0.00
N MET A 135 15.35 -10.93 -0.73
CA MET A 135 15.36 -11.30 -2.15
C MET A 135 15.07 -12.79 -2.33
N GLU A 136 15.63 -13.66 -1.49
CA GLU A 136 15.34 -15.10 -1.49
C GLU A 136 13.84 -15.38 -1.30
N LEU A 137 13.21 -14.72 -0.33
CA LEU A 137 11.76 -14.81 -0.08
C LEU A 137 10.93 -14.51 -1.34
N LEU A 138 11.37 -13.55 -2.14
CA LEU A 138 10.65 -13.09 -3.34
C LEU A 138 11.16 -13.75 -4.63
N LYS A 139 12.03 -14.75 -4.51
CA LYS A 139 12.65 -15.45 -5.65
C LYS A 139 13.25 -14.45 -6.65
N LEU A 140 13.86 -13.36 -6.13
CA LEU A 140 14.58 -12.37 -6.91
C LEU A 140 16.06 -12.76 -6.97
N ASP A 141 16.63 -12.72 -8.19
CA ASP A 141 18.05 -12.90 -8.39
C ASP A 141 18.84 -11.76 -7.72
N THR A 142 19.99 -12.09 -7.10
CA THR A 142 20.82 -11.12 -6.38
C THR A 142 21.36 -10.00 -7.28
N THR A 143 21.44 -10.20 -8.59
CA THR A 143 21.83 -9.18 -9.57
C THR A 143 20.90 -7.98 -9.57
N PHE A 144 19.62 -8.13 -9.17
CA PHE A 144 18.70 -7.01 -9.04
C PHE A 144 19.19 -5.94 -8.06
N ALA A 145 20.00 -6.32 -7.08
CA ALA A 145 20.56 -5.38 -6.11
C ALA A 145 21.38 -4.25 -6.78
N THR A 146 22.09 -4.58 -7.86
CA THR A 146 22.99 -3.66 -8.58
C THR A 146 22.35 -2.98 -9.79
N ARG A 147 21.17 -3.44 -10.22
CA ARG A 147 20.42 -2.82 -11.32
C ARG A 147 19.75 -1.52 -10.86
N TYR A 148 19.54 -0.60 -11.77
CA TYR A 148 18.81 0.64 -11.48
C TYR A 148 17.34 0.34 -11.20
N LEU A 149 16.78 1.03 -10.20
CA LEU A 149 15.43 0.78 -9.70
C LEU A 149 14.40 0.91 -10.83
N ASN A 150 13.71 -0.19 -11.10
CA ASN A 150 12.65 -0.33 -12.11
C ASN A 150 13.07 -0.04 -13.56
N ASP A 151 14.35 0.18 -13.83
CA ASP A 151 14.87 0.46 -15.17
C ASP A 151 15.06 -0.85 -15.95
N GLY A 152 14.33 -0.97 -17.07
CA GLY A 152 14.31 -2.18 -17.88
C GLY A 152 13.71 -3.42 -17.21
N PHE A 153 12.95 -3.25 -16.10
CA PHE A 153 12.26 -4.36 -15.45
C PHE A 153 10.93 -4.67 -16.13
N SER A 154 10.59 -5.95 -16.23
CA SER A 154 9.24 -6.39 -16.59
C SER A 154 8.23 -5.98 -15.52
N GLY A 155 6.92 -6.02 -15.86
CA GLY A 155 5.86 -5.70 -14.90
C GLY A 155 5.94 -6.55 -13.61
N GLY A 156 6.13 -7.85 -13.75
CA GLY A 156 6.26 -8.76 -12.61
C GLY A 156 7.52 -8.51 -11.78
N GLU A 157 8.66 -8.18 -12.41
CA GLU A 157 9.89 -7.81 -11.71
C GLU A 157 9.72 -6.52 -10.92
N LYS A 158 9.08 -5.48 -11.50
CA LYS A 158 8.76 -4.23 -10.79
C LYS A 158 7.94 -4.48 -9.55
N LYS A 159 6.88 -5.29 -9.65
CA LYS A 159 6.02 -5.61 -8.50
C LYS A 159 6.76 -6.42 -7.43
N ARG A 160 7.59 -7.40 -7.80
CA ARG A 160 8.42 -8.12 -6.83
C ARG A 160 9.44 -7.22 -6.14
N VAL A 161 10.06 -6.28 -6.86
CA VAL A 161 10.98 -5.29 -6.28
C VAL A 161 10.23 -4.31 -5.37
N GLU A 162 8.98 -3.98 -5.66
CA GLU A 162 8.14 -3.15 -4.80
C GLU A 162 7.81 -3.88 -3.47
N ILE A 163 7.49 -5.18 -3.52
CA ILE A 163 7.33 -5.97 -2.30
C ILE A 163 8.67 -6.17 -1.58
N LEU A 164 9.80 -6.24 -2.29
CA LEU A 164 11.13 -6.21 -1.66
C LEU A 164 11.34 -4.91 -0.86
N GLN A 165 10.91 -3.77 -1.41
CA GLN A 165 10.97 -2.50 -0.67
C GLN A 165 10.14 -2.59 0.61
N MET A 166 8.90 -3.08 0.54
CA MET A 166 8.04 -3.29 1.71
C MET A 166 8.72 -4.21 2.73
N ALA A 167 9.29 -5.34 2.29
CA ALA A 167 9.92 -6.32 3.16
C ALA A 167 11.20 -5.80 3.86
N VAL A 168 11.98 -4.94 3.18
CA VAL A 168 13.20 -4.32 3.74
C VAL A 168 12.87 -3.17 4.66
N LEU A 169 11.92 -2.31 4.26
CA LEU A 169 11.54 -1.12 5.02
C LEU A 169 10.66 -1.45 6.23
N ASN A 170 10.00 -2.61 6.23
CA ASN A 170 9.14 -3.10 7.30
C ASN A 170 8.20 -1.98 7.81
N PRO A 171 7.23 -1.53 6.99
CA PRO A 171 6.32 -0.45 7.37
C PRO A 171 5.35 -0.90 8.46
N GLU A 172 4.70 0.05 9.10
CA GLU A 172 3.62 -0.24 10.04
C GLU A 172 2.24 -0.15 9.36
N LEU A 173 2.13 0.65 8.29
CA LEU A 173 0.96 0.69 7.41
C LEU A 173 1.43 0.53 5.96
N ALA A 174 0.93 -0.49 5.27
CA ALA A 174 1.16 -0.67 3.84
C ALA A 174 -0.13 -0.43 3.06
N VAL A 175 -0.07 0.47 2.08
CA VAL A 175 -1.12 0.69 1.09
C VAL A 175 -0.64 0.08 -0.22
N LEU A 176 -1.35 -0.94 -0.71
CA LEU A 176 -0.98 -1.71 -1.89
C LEU A 176 -1.98 -1.39 -3.01
N ASP A 177 -1.60 -0.51 -3.94
CA ASP A 177 -2.50 -0.05 -5.01
C ASP A 177 -2.33 -0.89 -6.27
N GLU A 178 -3.30 -1.77 -6.52
CA GLU A 178 -3.37 -2.68 -7.68
C GLU A 178 -2.04 -3.44 -7.94
N THR A 179 -1.48 -4.01 -6.87
CA THR A 179 -0.22 -4.77 -6.94
C THR A 179 -0.33 -6.06 -7.74
N ASP A 180 -1.54 -6.49 -8.06
CA ASP A 180 -1.88 -7.67 -8.89
C ASP A 180 -2.09 -7.33 -10.37
N SER A 181 -2.12 -6.07 -10.74
CA SER A 181 -2.37 -5.64 -12.12
C SER A 181 -1.24 -6.08 -13.06
N GLY A 182 -1.61 -6.73 -14.17
CA GLY A 182 -0.67 -7.18 -15.19
C GLY A 182 0.23 -8.36 -14.80
N LEU A 183 -0.06 -9.04 -13.68
CA LEU A 183 0.68 -10.22 -13.25
C LEU A 183 0.04 -11.50 -13.83
N ASP A 184 0.91 -12.43 -14.24
CA ASP A 184 0.52 -13.84 -14.44
C ASP A 184 0.30 -14.53 -13.09
N ILE A 185 -0.17 -15.77 -13.12
CA ILE A 185 -0.53 -16.54 -11.91
C ILE A 185 0.68 -16.77 -11.02
N ASP A 186 1.85 -17.06 -11.60
CA ASP A 186 3.06 -17.35 -10.83
C ASP A 186 3.63 -16.10 -10.16
N ALA A 187 3.68 -14.98 -10.88
CA ALA A 187 4.09 -13.70 -10.32
C ALA A 187 3.11 -13.22 -9.23
N LEU A 188 1.80 -13.38 -9.42
CA LEU A 188 0.79 -13.08 -8.42
C LEU A 188 0.99 -13.88 -7.15
N ARG A 189 1.26 -15.19 -7.27
CA ARG A 189 1.54 -16.04 -6.10
C ARG A 189 2.77 -15.57 -5.33
N ILE A 190 3.90 -15.30 -6.03
CA ILE A 190 5.14 -14.84 -5.39
C ILE A 190 4.94 -13.51 -4.68
N VAL A 191 4.26 -12.55 -5.31
CA VAL A 191 3.93 -11.24 -4.73
C VAL A 191 3.07 -11.42 -3.48
N SER A 192 2.05 -12.28 -3.55
CA SER A 192 1.15 -12.55 -2.42
C SER A 192 1.87 -13.27 -1.26
N GLU A 193 2.75 -14.24 -1.56
CA GLU A 193 3.62 -14.89 -0.57
C GLU A 193 4.50 -13.85 0.13
N GLY A 194 5.06 -12.89 -0.63
CA GLY A 194 5.86 -11.79 -0.09
C GLY A 194 5.06 -10.85 0.83
N VAL A 195 3.83 -10.50 0.44
CA VAL A 195 2.93 -9.69 1.30
C VAL A 195 2.61 -10.44 2.58
N ASN A 196 2.22 -11.73 2.48
CA ASN A 196 1.89 -12.55 3.64
C ASN A 196 3.09 -12.74 4.61
N ALA A 197 4.32 -12.80 4.08
CA ALA A 197 5.51 -12.94 4.90
C ALA A 197 5.87 -11.65 5.67
N VAL A 198 5.39 -10.49 5.20
CA VAL A 198 5.55 -9.20 5.91
C VAL A 198 4.34 -8.91 6.79
N ALA A 199 3.17 -9.43 6.43
CA ALA A 199 1.96 -9.31 7.23
C ALA A 199 2.17 -9.92 8.62
N GLY A 200 1.65 -9.25 9.65
CA GLY A 200 1.82 -9.66 11.04
C GLY A 200 1.07 -8.73 12.00
N PRO A 201 1.20 -8.95 13.30
CA PRO A 201 0.41 -8.23 14.31
C PRO A 201 0.72 -6.74 14.40
N ASP A 202 1.85 -6.30 13.83
CA ASP A 202 2.33 -4.91 13.94
C ASP A 202 2.09 -4.08 12.69
N ILE A 203 1.58 -4.67 11.59
CA ILE A 203 1.33 -3.98 10.33
C ILE A 203 -0.16 -3.97 9.98
N GLY A 204 -0.71 -2.78 9.66
CA GLY A 204 -1.98 -2.65 8.97
C GLY A 204 -1.77 -2.67 7.46
N ILE A 205 -2.61 -3.38 6.72
CA ILE A 205 -2.53 -3.46 5.25
C ILE A 205 -3.84 -2.98 4.64
N LEU A 206 -3.77 -2.01 3.73
CA LEU A 206 -4.85 -1.58 2.87
C LEU A 206 -4.56 -2.06 1.45
N LEU A 207 -5.19 -3.14 1.04
CA LEU A 207 -5.05 -3.76 -0.28
C LEU A 207 -6.13 -3.23 -1.22
N ILE A 208 -5.72 -2.50 -2.24
CA ILE A 208 -6.62 -1.97 -3.27
C ILE A 208 -6.51 -2.88 -4.49
N THR A 209 -7.65 -3.44 -4.91
CA THR A 209 -7.71 -4.28 -6.09
C THR A 209 -9.11 -4.25 -6.72
N HIS A 210 -9.20 -4.53 -7.99
CA HIS A 210 -10.46 -4.78 -8.68
C HIS A 210 -10.62 -6.26 -9.06
N TYR A 211 -9.63 -7.11 -8.71
CA TYR A 211 -9.66 -8.55 -8.96
C TYR A 211 -9.73 -9.33 -7.65
N GLN A 212 -10.69 -10.23 -7.57
CA GLN A 212 -10.81 -11.12 -6.42
C GLN A 212 -9.65 -12.12 -6.32
N ARG A 213 -9.02 -12.49 -7.45
CA ARG A 213 -7.98 -13.53 -7.48
C ARG A 213 -6.84 -13.33 -6.49
N ILE A 214 -6.43 -12.08 -6.17
CA ILE A 214 -5.40 -11.82 -5.17
C ILE A 214 -5.89 -12.15 -3.77
N LEU A 215 -7.20 -12.00 -3.49
CA LEU A 215 -7.80 -12.30 -2.19
C LEU A 215 -7.87 -13.81 -1.90
N ASN A 216 -7.65 -14.65 -2.91
CA ASN A 216 -7.47 -16.09 -2.72
C ASN A 216 -6.14 -16.41 -2.02
N TYR A 217 -5.14 -15.56 -2.17
CA TYR A 217 -3.80 -15.70 -1.57
C TYR A 217 -3.61 -14.83 -0.34
N ILE A 218 -4.12 -13.58 -0.35
CA ILE A 218 -4.06 -12.63 0.76
C ILE A 218 -5.46 -12.53 1.34
N LYS A 219 -5.68 -13.17 2.51
CA LYS A 219 -7.01 -13.20 3.14
C LYS A 219 -7.27 -11.90 3.90
N PRO A 220 -8.20 -11.03 3.44
CA PRO A 220 -8.54 -9.82 4.19
C PRO A 220 -9.41 -10.16 5.41
N HIS A 221 -9.33 -9.31 6.43
CA HIS A 221 -10.25 -9.33 7.56
C HIS A 221 -11.54 -8.58 7.21
N PHE A 222 -11.41 -7.52 6.41
CA PHE A 222 -12.53 -6.68 5.97
C PHE A 222 -12.44 -6.38 4.48
N VAL A 223 -13.59 -6.29 3.84
CA VAL A 223 -13.74 -5.89 2.44
C VAL A 223 -14.64 -4.67 2.38
N HIS A 224 -14.19 -3.62 1.70
CA HIS A 224 -14.93 -2.38 1.45
C HIS A 224 -15.15 -2.21 -0.04
N VAL A 225 -16.36 -1.95 -0.46
CA VAL A 225 -16.68 -1.75 -1.86
C VAL A 225 -16.90 -0.27 -2.14
N MET A 226 -16.01 0.31 -2.94
CA MET A 226 -16.05 1.72 -3.30
C MET A 226 -16.80 1.91 -4.62
N VAL A 227 -17.84 2.75 -4.59
CA VAL A 227 -18.60 3.16 -5.76
C VAL A 227 -18.79 4.68 -5.72
N ASN A 228 -18.50 5.36 -6.83
CA ASN A 228 -18.69 6.82 -6.97
C ASN A 228 -18.08 7.65 -5.82
N GLY A 229 -16.92 7.25 -5.30
CA GLY A 229 -16.20 7.97 -4.26
C GLY A 229 -16.70 7.73 -2.83
N LYS A 230 -17.54 6.74 -2.59
CA LYS A 230 -18.04 6.35 -1.27
C LYS A 230 -17.88 4.84 -1.06
N PHE A 231 -17.79 4.40 0.17
CA PHE A 231 -18.00 2.98 0.47
C PHE A 231 -19.50 2.68 0.44
N ALA A 232 -19.93 1.92 -0.58
CA ALA A 232 -21.32 1.49 -0.74
C ALA A 232 -21.68 0.42 0.28
N ILE A 233 -20.76 -0.51 0.55
CA ILE A 233 -20.93 -1.60 1.51
C ILE A 233 -19.57 -1.98 2.10
N SER A 234 -19.55 -2.43 3.34
CA SER A 234 -18.40 -3.02 4.01
C SER A 234 -18.81 -4.29 4.72
N GLY A 235 -17.95 -5.30 4.69
CA GLY A 235 -18.24 -6.61 5.28
C GLY A 235 -17.00 -7.46 5.49
N GLY A 236 -17.18 -8.73 5.76
CA GLY A 236 -16.10 -9.72 5.87
C GLY A 236 -15.61 -10.23 4.52
N PRO A 237 -14.74 -11.25 4.53
CA PRO A 237 -14.15 -11.82 3.31
C PRO A 237 -15.17 -12.37 2.31
N GLU A 238 -16.34 -12.81 2.80
CA GLU A 238 -17.46 -13.34 1.98
C GLU A 238 -18.00 -12.32 0.98
N LEU A 239 -17.85 -11.02 1.28
CA LEU A 239 -18.29 -9.96 0.36
C LEU A 239 -17.52 -9.99 -0.95
N ALA A 240 -16.24 -10.38 -0.94
CA ALA A 240 -15.45 -10.51 -2.16
C ALA A 240 -15.99 -11.61 -3.08
N LEU A 241 -16.48 -12.73 -2.52
CA LEU A 241 -17.09 -13.82 -3.28
C LEU A 241 -18.40 -13.37 -3.92
N GLN A 242 -19.22 -12.64 -3.18
CA GLN A 242 -20.48 -12.10 -3.70
C GLN A 242 -20.26 -11.14 -4.88
N LEU A 243 -19.17 -10.35 -4.83
CA LEU A 243 -18.81 -9.43 -5.92
C LEU A 243 -18.35 -10.19 -7.18
N GLU A 244 -17.66 -11.32 -7.01
CA GLU A 244 -17.28 -12.16 -8.16
C GLU A 244 -18.50 -12.77 -8.86
N GLU A 245 -19.46 -13.23 -8.08
CA GLU A 245 -20.68 -13.86 -8.62
C GLU A 245 -21.65 -12.85 -9.24
N LYS A 246 -21.85 -11.69 -8.60
CA LYS A 246 -22.91 -10.73 -8.95
C LYS A 246 -22.41 -9.48 -9.69
N GLY A 247 -21.09 -9.26 -9.75
CA GLY A 247 -20.51 -8.01 -10.24
C GLY A 247 -20.80 -6.83 -9.30
N TYR A 248 -20.71 -5.60 -9.84
CA TYR A 248 -20.94 -4.35 -9.07
C TYR A 248 -22.30 -3.70 -9.35
N ASP A 249 -23.09 -4.22 -10.31
CA ASP A 249 -24.29 -3.51 -10.80
C ASP A 249 -25.41 -3.44 -9.75
N TRP A 250 -25.57 -4.48 -8.94
CA TRP A 250 -26.55 -4.52 -7.85
C TRP A 250 -26.31 -3.43 -6.79
N LEU A 251 -25.06 -3.01 -6.58
CA LEU A 251 -24.72 -1.93 -5.64
C LEU A 251 -25.11 -0.54 -6.14
N LYS A 252 -25.24 -0.37 -7.46
CA LYS A 252 -25.71 0.91 -8.02
C LYS A 252 -27.20 1.12 -7.75
N GLU A 253 -27.98 0.04 -7.68
CA GLU A 253 -29.41 0.07 -7.39
C GLU A 253 -29.71 0.35 -5.91
N GLU A 254 -28.83 -0.13 -4.99
CA GLU A 254 -28.99 0.13 -3.54
C GLU A 254 -28.53 1.55 -3.15
N ALA A 255 -27.57 2.13 -3.86
CA ALA A 255 -27.08 3.48 -3.59
C ALA A 255 -28.03 4.60 -4.07
N VAL A 256 -29.12 4.25 -4.75
CA VAL A 256 -30.18 5.18 -5.24
C VAL A 256 -31.40 5.20 -4.31
N LYS A 257 -31.48 4.30 -3.33
CA LYS A 257 -32.52 4.28 -2.28
C LYS A 257 -32.04 4.98 -1.02
#